data_c5048553b90bf027cbd5953d2bcff1bd
#
_entry.id   c5048553b90bf027cbd5953d2bcff1bd
#
_cell.length_a   1.000
_cell.length_b   1.000
_cell.length_c   1.000
_cell.angle_alpha   90.00
_cell.angle_beta   90.00
_cell.angle_gamma   90.00
#
_symmetry.space_group_name_H-M   'P 1'
#
loop_
_entity.id
_entity.type
_entity.pdbx_description
1 polymer ?
#
loop_
_entity_poly.entity_id
_entity_poly.type
_entity_poly.pdbx_seq_one_letter_code
_entity_poly.pdbx_strand_id
1 'polypeptide(L)'
;MSSIAISLLDLEADAPVCLEADDYQRRPGKWCAGCGDFGALNAVKRLMAKEQLQPEKTVFVSGIGCSSRFPHYMNTYGFHGIHGRALPVATGVKLARPELDVFVTMGDGDCTSIGAGHWIHATRYNCNMVVLLLDNNIYGLTKNQTSPTTPQGYTSMTSPHGSVLPLSLIHI
;
A
#
# COMPACT_ATOMS: atom_id res chain seq x y z
N MET A 1 -41.21 -24.57 37.77
CA MET A 1 -39.99 -24.58 36.99
C MET A 1 -40.27 -23.82 35.69
N SER A 2 -39.92 -22.55 35.65
CA SER A 2 -40.17 -21.68 34.51
C SER A 2 -39.01 -21.81 33.53
N SER A 3 -39.27 -22.38 32.38
CA SER A 3 -38.32 -22.46 31.27
C SER A 3 -38.16 -21.08 30.66
N ILE A 4 -37.02 -20.47 30.83
CA ILE A 4 -36.61 -19.28 30.07
C ILE A 4 -36.23 -19.80 28.67
N ALA A 5 -37.18 -19.87 27.77
CA ALA A 5 -36.91 -19.99 26.34
C ALA A 5 -36.38 -18.61 25.91
N ILE A 6 -35.09 -18.44 25.85
CA ILE A 6 -34.47 -17.30 25.16
C ILE A 6 -34.83 -17.51 23.68
N SER A 7 -35.71 -16.68 23.19
CA SER A 7 -36.04 -16.58 21.76
C SER A 7 -34.76 -16.17 21.03
N LEU A 8 -34.15 -17.12 20.34
CA LEU A 8 -33.03 -16.91 19.41
C LEU A 8 -33.48 -16.22 18.11
N LEU A 9 -34.72 -15.66 18.09
CA LEU A 9 -35.35 -15.12 16.89
C LEU A 9 -35.24 -13.59 16.76
N ASP A 10 -34.63 -12.91 17.73
CA ASP A 10 -34.45 -11.44 17.68
C ASP A 10 -33.01 -10.99 17.37
N LEU A 11 -32.21 -11.83 16.76
CA LEU A 11 -31.07 -11.36 15.98
C LEU A 11 -31.63 -10.91 14.63
N GLU A 12 -32.22 -9.70 14.63
CA GLU A 12 -32.37 -8.96 13.38
C GLU A 12 -30.96 -8.94 12.75
N ALA A 13 -30.83 -9.64 11.64
CA ALA A 13 -29.64 -9.53 10.82
C ALA A 13 -29.56 -8.05 10.42
N ASP A 14 -28.67 -7.32 11.03
CA ASP A 14 -28.41 -5.93 10.67
C ASP A 14 -28.33 -5.86 9.14
N ALA A 15 -29.12 -5.00 8.55
CA ALA A 15 -29.07 -4.78 7.11
C ALA A 15 -27.61 -4.56 6.72
N PRO A 16 -27.13 -5.12 5.60
CA PRO A 16 -25.72 -5.02 5.24
C PRO A 16 -25.33 -3.55 5.21
N VAL A 17 -24.43 -3.15 6.10
CA VAL A 17 -23.93 -1.78 6.18
C VAL A 17 -23.17 -1.50 4.88
N CYS A 18 -23.72 -0.60 4.07
CA CYS A 18 -23.03 -0.15 2.86
C CYS A 18 -21.95 0.83 3.28
N LEU A 19 -20.68 0.46 3.08
CA LEU A 19 -19.53 1.27 3.43
C LEU A 19 -19.29 2.36 2.38
N GLU A 20 -19.10 3.59 2.86
CA GLU A 20 -18.71 4.73 2.02
C GLU A 20 -17.18 4.94 2.04
N ALA A 21 -16.69 5.78 1.13
CA ALA A 21 -15.24 6.00 1.01
C ALA A 21 -14.59 6.52 2.30
N ASP A 22 -15.32 7.28 3.11
CA ASP A 22 -14.79 7.84 4.35
C ASP A 22 -14.72 6.83 5.50
N ASP A 23 -15.49 5.74 5.44
CA ASP A 23 -15.40 4.65 6.41
C ASP A 23 -14.05 3.92 6.34
N TYR A 24 -13.41 3.96 5.18
CA TYR A 24 -12.06 3.41 4.98
C TYR A 24 -10.94 4.35 5.43
N GLN A 25 -11.24 5.51 5.97
CA GLN A 25 -10.24 6.46 6.44
C GLN A 25 -10.13 6.44 7.97
N ARG A 26 -8.96 6.07 8.47
CA ARG A 26 -8.67 6.09 9.91
C ARG A 26 -8.16 7.45 10.39
N ARG A 27 -7.33 8.10 9.59
CA ARG A 27 -6.70 9.40 9.89
C ARG A 27 -6.50 10.20 8.61
N PRO A 28 -6.49 11.53 8.67
CA PRO A 28 -6.12 12.35 7.53
C PRO A 28 -4.69 12.10 7.09
N GLY A 29 -4.46 12.08 5.79
CA GLY A 29 -3.13 11.97 5.20
C GLY A 29 -2.23 13.14 5.62
N LYS A 30 -0.94 12.88 5.81
CA LYS A 30 0.06 13.89 6.18
C LYS A 30 1.18 13.89 5.16
N TRP A 31 0.87 14.31 3.95
CA TRP A 31 1.82 14.57 2.86
C TRP A 31 1.93 16.06 2.58
N CYS A 32 2.83 16.45 1.69
CA CYS A 32 2.96 17.83 1.26
C CYS A 32 1.70 18.32 0.53
N ALA A 33 1.41 19.61 0.60
CA ALA A 33 0.28 20.19 -0.12
C ALA A 33 0.41 19.93 -1.62
N GLY A 34 -0.66 19.43 -2.25
CA GLY A 34 -0.67 19.09 -3.67
C GLY A 34 0.01 17.76 -4.03
N CYS A 35 0.43 16.96 -3.04
CA CYS A 35 1.03 15.66 -3.30
C CYS A 35 0.02 14.69 -3.96
N GLY A 36 0.49 13.96 -4.98
CA GLY A 36 -0.32 12.95 -5.68
C GLY A 36 -0.79 11.78 -4.80
N ASP A 37 -0.09 11.52 -3.69
CA ASP A 37 -0.48 10.49 -2.73
C ASP A 37 -1.89 10.70 -2.14
N PHE A 38 -2.36 11.95 -2.03
CA PHE A 38 -3.75 12.23 -1.63
C PHE A 38 -4.75 11.74 -2.67
N GLY A 39 -4.44 11.93 -3.95
CA GLY A 39 -5.26 11.44 -5.06
C GLY A 39 -5.32 9.92 -5.06
N ALA A 40 -4.18 9.27 -4.91
CA ALA A 40 -4.08 7.81 -4.82
C ALA A 40 -4.87 7.25 -3.63
N LEU A 41 -4.74 7.86 -2.43
CA LEU A 41 -5.50 7.45 -1.25
C LEU A 41 -7.01 7.56 -1.49
N ASN A 42 -7.48 8.67 -2.06
CA ASN A 42 -8.90 8.86 -2.35
C ASN A 42 -9.40 7.87 -3.43
N ALA A 43 -8.60 7.57 -4.44
CA ALA A 43 -8.96 6.58 -5.45
C ALA A 43 -9.11 5.18 -4.84
N VAL A 44 -8.19 4.79 -3.97
CA VAL A 44 -8.25 3.50 -3.26
C VAL A 44 -9.48 3.42 -2.36
N LYS A 45 -9.78 4.45 -1.57
CA LYS A 45 -10.99 4.49 -0.71
C LYS A 45 -12.27 4.34 -1.53
N ARG A 46 -12.36 5.05 -2.66
CA ARG A 46 -13.53 4.95 -3.57
C ARG A 46 -13.64 3.56 -4.21
N LEU A 47 -12.51 2.96 -4.58
CA LEU A 47 -12.50 1.58 -5.09
C LEU A 47 -13.02 0.61 -4.03
N MET A 48 -12.52 0.70 -2.81
CA MET A 48 -12.94 -0.18 -1.71
C MET A 48 -14.42 -0.01 -1.38
N ALA A 49 -14.94 1.22 -1.39
CA ALA A 49 -16.36 1.49 -1.21
C ALA A 49 -17.21 0.93 -2.36
N LYS A 50 -16.74 1.09 -3.61
CA LYS A 50 -17.45 0.54 -4.78
C LYS A 50 -17.54 -0.99 -4.73
N GLU A 51 -16.45 -1.65 -4.38
CA GLU A 51 -16.36 -3.11 -4.32
C GLU A 51 -16.81 -3.66 -2.95
N GLN A 52 -17.22 -2.81 -2.01
CA GLN A 52 -17.66 -3.17 -0.65
C GLN A 52 -16.67 -4.09 0.06
N LEU A 53 -15.36 -3.79 -0.06
CA LEU A 53 -14.31 -4.59 0.57
C LEU A 53 -14.42 -4.50 2.09
N GLN A 54 -14.41 -5.64 2.76
CA GLN A 54 -14.52 -5.70 4.22
C GLN A 54 -13.20 -5.24 4.87
N PRO A 55 -13.20 -4.19 5.71
CA PRO A 55 -11.97 -3.67 6.34
C PRO A 55 -11.21 -4.74 7.12
N GLU A 56 -11.92 -5.66 7.78
CA GLU A 56 -11.36 -6.77 8.54
C GLU A 56 -10.79 -7.91 7.68
N LYS A 57 -11.05 -7.90 6.38
CA LYS A 57 -10.47 -8.83 5.41
C LYS A 57 -9.46 -8.16 4.48
N THR A 58 -9.23 -6.87 4.66
CA THR A 58 -8.31 -6.09 3.82
C THR A 58 -7.04 -5.74 4.61
N VAL A 59 -5.89 -5.94 3.98
CA VAL A 59 -4.58 -5.68 4.58
C VAL A 59 -3.75 -4.81 3.66
N PHE A 60 -3.26 -3.68 4.18
CA PHE A 60 -2.26 -2.85 3.50
C PHE A 60 -0.87 -3.16 4.04
N VAL A 61 0.05 -3.52 3.16
CA VAL A 61 1.45 -3.77 3.49
C VAL A 61 2.31 -2.71 2.80
N SER A 62 3.21 -2.09 3.53
CA SER A 62 4.10 -1.06 2.97
C SER A 62 5.54 -1.22 3.42
N GLY A 63 6.45 -0.68 2.63
CA GLY A 63 7.84 -0.48 3.00
C GLY A 63 8.08 0.86 3.69
N ILE A 64 9.00 1.67 3.18
CA ILE A 64 9.36 2.98 3.73
C ILE A 64 9.31 4.05 2.64
N GLY A 65 8.86 5.23 3.01
CA GLY A 65 8.75 6.41 2.15
C GLY A 65 7.41 7.10 2.32
N CYS A 66 7.16 8.14 1.52
CA CYS A 66 5.93 8.93 1.59
C CYS A 66 4.70 8.06 1.28
N SER A 67 4.72 7.35 0.16
CA SER A 67 3.67 6.42 -0.26
C SER A 67 3.43 5.29 0.75
N SER A 68 4.48 4.84 1.43
CA SER A 68 4.41 3.75 2.40
C SER A 68 3.66 4.10 3.69
N ARG A 69 3.17 5.34 3.81
CA ARG A 69 2.34 5.78 4.95
C ARG A 69 0.87 5.37 4.83
N PHE A 70 0.44 4.80 3.71
CA PHE A 70 -0.94 4.35 3.49
C PHE A 70 -1.53 3.55 4.66
N PRO A 71 -0.86 2.52 5.23
CA PRO A 71 -1.44 1.74 6.33
C PRO A 71 -1.80 2.57 7.57
N HIS A 72 -1.18 3.74 7.75
CA HIS A 72 -1.50 4.63 8.87
C HIS A 72 -2.81 5.41 8.65
N TYR A 73 -3.25 5.55 7.41
CA TYR A 73 -4.40 6.36 7.03
C TYR A 73 -5.63 5.53 6.72
N MET A 74 -5.44 4.24 6.38
CA MET A 74 -6.52 3.32 6.07
C MET A 74 -7.13 2.72 7.34
N ASN A 75 -8.43 2.56 7.35
CA ASN A 75 -9.18 1.88 8.41
C ASN A 75 -9.30 0.38 8.09
N THR A 76 -8.16 -0.28 7.99
CA THR A 76 -8.01 -1.71 7.70
C THR A 76 -6.88 -2.27 8.55
N TYR A 77 -6.61 -3.57 8.45
CA TYR A 77 -5.34 -4.10 8.93
C TYR A 77 -4.17 -3.59 8.08
N GLY A 78 -3.00 -3.47 8.69
CA GLY A 78 -1.84 -2.99 7.95
C GLY A 78 -0.50 -3.28 8.62
N PHE A 79 0.51 -3.40 7.77
CA PHE A 79 1.92 -3.51 8.16
C PHE A 79 2.69 -2.36 7.52
N HIS A 80 3.25 -1.48 8.35
CA HIS A 80 4.27 -0.54 7.93
C HIS A 80 5.63 -1.14 8.28
N GLY A 81 6.30 -1.71 7.28
CA GLY A 81 7.45 -2.58 7.48
C GLY A 81 8.80 -1.89 7.26
N ILE A 82 9.76 -2.67 6.77
CA ILE A 82 11.14 -2.26 6.52
C ILE A 82 11.28 -1.86 5.03
N HIS A 83 12.19 -0.94 4.76
CA HIS A 83 12.48 -0.45 3.41
C HIS A 83 12.80 -1.61 2.44
N GLY A 84 12.08 -1.64 1.33
CA GLY A 84 12.20 -2.65 0.30
C GLY A 84 11.66 -4.04 0.67
N ARG A 85 10.92 -4.19 1.76
CA ARG A 85 10.45 -5.49 2.25
C ARG A 85 8.94 -5.67 2.25
N ALA A 86 8.20 -4.74 1.66
CA ALA A 86 6.74 -4.85 1.60
C ALA A 86 6.28 -6.11 0.85
N LEU A 87 6.88 -6.41 -0.29
CA LEU A 87 6.50 -7.54 -1.13
C LEU A 87 6.68 -8.91 -0.47
N PRO A 88 7.82 -9.25 0.15
CA PRO A 88 7.95 -10.54 0.84
C PRO A 88 7.01 -10.65 2.06
N VAL A 89 6.76 -9.56 2.78
CA VAL A 89 5.79 -9.54 3.88
C VAL A 89 4.38 -9.80 3.34
N ALA A 90 3.97 -9.10 2.28
CA ALA A 90 2.65 -9.27 1.65
C ALA A 90 2.48 -10.69 1.08
N THR A 91 3.54 -11.24 0.45
CA THR A 91 3.54 -12.63 -0.02
C THR A 91 3.32 -13.60 1.14
N GLY A 92 4.01 -13.40 2.26
CA GLY A 92 3.81 -14.22 3.46
C GLY A 92 2.38 -14.14 4.00
N VAL A 93 1.80 -12.93 4.06
CA VAL A 93 0.39 -12.72 4.46
C VAL A 93 -0.54 -13.49 3.53
N LYS A 94 -0.37 -13.34 2.21
CA LYS A 94 -1.25 -13.97 1.22
C LYS A 94 -1.14 -15.49 1.20
N LEU A 95 0.05 -16.04 1.44
CA LEU A 95 0.26 -17.48 1.56
C LEU A 95 -0.36 -18.06 2.85
N ALA A 96 -0.25 -17.33 3.95
CA ALA A 96 -0.82 -17.75 5.23
C ALA A 96 -2.34 -17.60 5.29
N ARG A 97 -2.90 -16.59 4.64
CA ARG A 97 -4.32 -16.22 4.64
C ARG A 97 -4.77 -15.86 3.22
N PRO A 98 -5.01 -16.88 2.36
CA PRO A 98 -5.36 -16.67 0.94
C PRO A 98 -6.65 -15.87 0.71
N GLU A 99 -7.55 -15.87 1.67
CA GLU A 99 -8.84 -15.19 1.61
C GLU A 99 -8.75 -13.67 1.80
N LEU A 100 -7.62 -13.15 2.30
CA LEU A 100 -7.46 -11.72 2.53
C LEU A 100 -7.21 -10.95 1.22
N ASP A 101 -7.79 -9.76 1.15
CA ASP A 101 -7.48 -8.76 0.12
C ASP A 101 -6.20 -8.02 0.52
N VAL A 102 -5.12 -8.28 -0.20
CA VAL A 102 -3.80 -7.73 0.13
C VAL A 102 -3.40 -6.65 -0.86
N PHE A 103 -3.19 -5.45 -0.33
CA PHE A 103 -2.67 -4.29 -1.05
C PHE A 103 -1.26 -3.98 -0.57
N VAL A 104 -0.36 -3.72 -1.50
CA VAL A 104 1.01 -3.31 -1.22
C VAL A 104 1.22 -1.89 -1.72
N THR A 105 1.73 -1.00 -0.88
CA THR A 105 2.05 0.38 -1.28
C THR A 105 3.53 0.65 -1.11
N MET A 106 4.18 1.05 -2.19
CA MET A 106 5.62 1.30 -2.26
C MET A 106 5.91 2.53 -3.12
N GLY A 107 6.99 3.22 -2.82
CA GLY A 107 7.59 4.19 -3.72
C GLY A 107 8.58 3.53 -4.69
N ASP A 108 8.99 4.28 -5.70
CA ASP A 108 9.98 3.87 -6.69
C ASP A 108 11.29 3.39 -6.07
N GLY A 109 11.89 4.20 -5.20
CA GLY A 109 13.13 3.81 -4.51
C GLY A 109 12.95 2.63 -3.56
N ASP A 110 11.80 2.51 -2.90
CA ASP A 110 11.47 1.38 -2.03
C ASP A 110 11.37 0.08 -2.82
N CYS A 111 10.73 0.13 -3.99
CA CYS A 111 10.47 -1.03 -4.83
C CYS A 111 11.68 -1.39 -5.72
N THR A 112 12.24 -0.40 -6.44
CA THR A 112 13.18 -0.65 -7.54
C THR A 112 14.65 -0.51 -7.16
N SER A 113 14.94 -0.08 -5.92
CA SER A 113 16.28 -0.10 -5.35
C SER A 113 16.47 -1.32 -4.46
N ILE A 114 16.42 -1.14 -3.15
CA ILE A 114 16.65 -2.23 -2.19
C ILE A 114 15.58 -3.35 -2.27
N GLY A 115 14.40 -3.05 -2.79
CA GLY A 115 13.31 -4.00 -3.01
C GLY A 115 13.36 -4.75 -4.35
N ALA A 116 14.27 -4.41 -5.27
CA ALA A 116 14.26 -4.92 -6.64
C ALA A 116 14.25 -6.45 -6.74
N GLY A 117 15.08 -7.14 -5.97
CA GLY A 117 15.07 -8.60 -5.94
C GLY A 117 13.74 -9.20 -5.50
N HIS A 118 13.09 -8.58 -4.52
CA HIS A 118 11.76 -9.00 -4.05
C HIS A 118 10.66 -8.72 -5.06
N TRP A 119 10.80 -7.63 -5.83
CA TRP A 119 9.90 -7.31 -6.93
C TRP A 119 9.89 -8.41 -8.00
N ILE A 120 11.08 -8.83 -8.44
CA ILE A 120 11.24 -9.90 -9.42
C ILE A 120 10.64 -11.21 -8.89
N HIS A 121 10.93 -11.58 -7.65
CA HIS A 121 10.39 -12.79 -7.04
C HIS A 121 8.87 -12.75 -6.86
N ALA A 122 8.31 -11.64 -6.39
CA ALA A 122 6.87 -11.47 -6.25
C ALA A 122 6.14 -11.61 -7.58
N THR A 123 6.72 -11.03 -8.66
CA THR A 123 6.21 -11.18 -10.03
C THR A 123 6.22 -12.63 -10.49
N ARG A 124 7.27 -13.39 -10.18
CA ARG A 124 7.35 -14.83 -10.51
C ARG A 124 6.31 -15.66 -9.75
N TYR A 125 6.10 -15.36 -8.48
CA TYR A 125 5.10 -16.10 -7.67
C TYR A 125 3.69 -15.76 -8.08
N ASN A 126 3.47 -14.57 -8.62
CA ASN A 126 2.17 -14.09 -9.10
C ASN A 126 1.03 -14.33 -8.08
N CYS A 127 1.32 -14.04 -6.81
CA CYS A 127 0.32 -14.11 -5.76
C CYS A 127 -0.81 -13.11 -6.04
N ASN A 128 -2.05 -13.49 -5.73
CA ASN A 128 -3.22 -12.63 -5.89
C ASN A 128 -3.19 -11.46 -4.86
N MET A 129 -2.48 -10.40 -5.20
CA MET A 129 -2.37 -9.17 -4.44
C MET A 129 -2.25 -7.97 -5.38
N VAL A 130 -2.65 -6.80 -4.92
CA VAL A 130 -2.55 -5.54 -5.68
C VAL A 130 -1.31 -4.78 -5.21
N VAL A 131 -0.44 -4.41 -6.14
CA VAL A 131 0.74 -3.59 -5.84
C VAL A 131 0.56 -2.19 -6.42
N LEU A 132 0.56 -1.20 -5.54
CA LEU A 132 0.49 0.22 -5.86
C LEU A 132 1.89 0.80 -5.78
N LEU A 133 2.52 0.97 -6.94
CA LEU A 133 3.81 1.65 -7.06
C LEU A 133 3.56 3.13 -7.36
N LEU A 134 3.90 3.98 -6.39
CA LEU A 134 3.78 5.43 -6.52
C LEU A 134 5.15 6.01 -6.80
N ASP A 135 5.38 6.32 -8.07
CA ASP A 135 6.66 6.82 -8.57
C ASP A 135 6.65 8.35 -8.65
N ASN A 136 7.60 8.97 -7.97
CA ASN A 136 7.87 10.40 -8.05
C ASN A 136 9.32 10.71 -8.49
N ASN A 137 10.04 9.70 -8.95
CA ASN A 137 11.42 9.74 -9.43
C ASN A 137 12.47 10.18 -8.41
N ILE A 138 12.17 10.16 -7.12
CA ILE A 138 13.09 10.55 -6.05
C ILE A 138 12.76 9.87 -4.72
N TYR A 139 13.73 9.85 -3.81
CA TYR A 139 13.45 9.62 -2.39
C TYR A 139 12.91 10.90 -1.74
N GLY A 140 11.58 11.09 -1.78
CA GLY A 140 10.94 12.33 -1.32
C GLY A 140 11.03 12.53 0.20
N LEU A 141 10.79 11.49 1.01
CA LEU A 141 10.78 11.54 2.47
C LEU A 141 12.12 11.99 3.05
N THR A 142 13.22 11.56 2.45
CA THR A 142 14.60 11.83 2.89
C THR A 142 15.22 13.06 2.23
N LYS A 143 14.40 13.90 1.60
CA LYS A 143 14.76 15.20 1.01
C LYS A 143 15.53 15.11 -0.30
N ASN A 144 14.94 14.45 -1.27
CA ASN A 144 15.26 14.62 -2.68
C ASN A 144 16.55 13.93 -3.16
N GLN A 145 16.92 12.78 -2.58
CA GLN A 145 17.95 11.93 -3.17
C GLN A 145 17.44 11.29 -4.46
N THR A 146 18.37 11.02 -5.38
CA THR A 146 18.06 10.31 -6.61
C THR A 146 17.67 8.87 -6.32
N SER A 147 16.58 8.40 -6.96
CA SER A 147 16.11 7.02 -6.96
C SER A 147 16.50 6.35 -8.28
N PRO A 148 16.32 5.03 -8.43
CA PRO A 148 16.58 4.36 -9.70
C PRO A 148 15.75 4.87 -10.88
N THR A 149 14.57 5.42 -10.62
CA THR A 149 13.70 6.00 -11.67
C THR A 149 14.01 7.45 -12.01
N THR A 150 14.93 8.08 -11.27
CA THR A 150 15.34 9.47 -11.52
C THR A 150 15.94 9.58 -12.92
N PRO A 151 15.49 10.54 -13.74
CA PRO A 151 16.05 10.78 -15.07
C PRO A 151 17.56 11.04 -15.01
N GLN A 152 18.29 10.52 -15.99
CA GLN A 152 19.73 10.77 -16.09
C GLN A 152 20.03 12.27 -16.21
N GLY A 153 21.04 12.71 -15.51
CA GLY A 153 21.44 14.12 -15.48
C GLY A 153 20.67 14.98 -14.47
N TYR A 154 19.68 14.44 -13.77
CA TYR A 154 18.98 15.17 -12.72
C TYR A 154 19.93 15.52 -11.58
N THR A 155 19.98 16.81 -11.22
CA THR A 155 20.85 17.32 -10.15
C THR A 155 20.10 17.39 -8.83
N SER A 156 20.73 16.93 -7.76
CA SER A 156 20.23 17.01 -6.40
C SER A 156 21.39 17.30 -5.43
N MET A 157 21.07 17.50 -4.15
CA MET A 157 22.11 17.71 -3.12
C MET A 157 23.08 16.52 -3.02
N THR A 158 22.62 15.31 -3.27
CA THR A 158 23.44 14.10 -3.23
C THR A 158 24.03 13.71 -4.59
N SER A 159 23.59 14.34 -5.66
CA SER A 159 24.07 14.14 -7.02
C SER A 159 24.29 15.48 -7.71
N PRO A 160 25.27 16.30 -7.23
CA PRO A 160 25.47 17.67 -7.72
C PRO A 160 25.93 17.74 -9.19
N HIS A 161 26.51 16.67 -9.71
CA HIS A 161 26.93 16.54 -11.11
C HIS A 161 25.93 15.81 -12.00
N GLY A 162 24.73 15.54 -11.47
CA GLY A 162 23.67 14.79 -12.14
C GLY A 162 23.63 13.30 -11.79
N SER A 163 22.43 12.71 -11.92
CA SER A 163 22.25 11.27 -11.77
C SER A 163 22.88 10.52 -12.94
N VAL A 164 23.58 9.43 -12.66
CA VAL A 164 24.39 8.70 -13.67
C VAL A 164 23.71 7.44 -14.15
N LEU A 165 22.98 6.73 -13.28
CA LEU A 165 22.43 5.40 -13.55
C LEU A 165 20.90 5.43 -13.56
N PRO A 166 20.25 5.56 -14.73
CA PRO A 166 18.80 5.37 -14.81
C PRO A 166 18.44 3.89 -14.64
N LEU A 167 17.22 3.63 -14.14
CA LEU A 167 16.67 2.29 -14.11
C LEU A 167 16.52 1.76 -15.54
N SER A 168 17.13 0.62 -15.83
CA SER A 168 16.91 -0.10 -17.07
C SER A 168 16.44 -1.52 -16.76
N LEU A 169 15.23 -1.85 -17.17
CA LEU A 169 14.68 -3.20 -17.07
C LEU A 169 14.96 -4.03 -18.33
N ILE A 170 15.53 -3.43 -19.37
CA ILE A 170 15.82 -4.10 -20.64
C ILE A 170 17.05 -5.04 -20.53
N HIS A 171 17.91 -4.79 -19.55
CA HIS A 171 19.17 -5.52 -19.37
C HIS A 171 19.16 -6.47 -18.16
N ILE A 172 17.96 -6.79 -17.64
CA ILE A 172 17.78 -7.76 -16.57
C ILE A 172 17.33 -9.09 -17.15
#